data_d7d7c0af197efb69073b2cf670ce75a4
#
_entry.id   d7d7c0af197efb69073b2cf670ce75a4
#
_cell.length_a   1.000
_cell.length_b   1.000
_cell.length_c   1.000
_cell.angle_alpha   90.00
_cell.angle_beta   90.00
_cell.angle_gamma   90.00
#
_symmetry.space_group_name_H-M   'P 1'
#
loop_
_entity.id
_entity.type
_entity.pdbx_description
1 polymer ?
#
loop_
_entity_poly.entity_id
_entity_poly.type
_entity_poly.pdbx_seq_one_letter_code
_entity_poly.pdbx_strand_id
1 'polypeptide(L)'
;MRKSWKLGGIAAVVLLVGGAGVAVMASKGDGPKKPDDDKAKTVLEFVPSEVVKPTLTAMPALIEFSGPLVAPGTVIVRAKSNGTLLNLAVGEGSRVKAGQALGQVDLEELRYRIAERGASVEAMRAQMEQAERSYKANEGLAAKSFIAQTALDNSRAAYESARANWNAAKAQLDTSQVTMRQAALVAPINGIVAKRHALPGEKLAAEQQILTIVDLSKLELAGLVGTHEVSRLQPGMAVQVQVEGVDEPVQAKIARIAPSAEPGTRSIGVTLVLDNPRELYRAGQYAVAKVVLQDDTQRLTVPLAAISRNSGQEQVWMIEKGALVRRIVTTGRSDAQEGRVEILNGLKPEAQVLAARFDNLREGDKATVVATKAKVASSAATPVQQ
;
A
#
# COMPACT_ATOMS: atom_id res chain seq x y z
N MET A 1 -26.81 39.44 -17.32
CA MET A 1 -26.18 40.78 -17.24
C MET A 1 -24.77 40.61 -17.79
N ARG A 2 -24.48 40.89 -19.08
CA ARG A 2 -24.03 42.16 -19.69
C ARG A 2 -22.76 42.70 -19.00
N LYS A 3 -21.59 42.73 -19.65
CA LYS A 3 -21.06 43.59 -20.74
C LYS A 3 -19.63 43.13 -21.06
N SER A 4 -19.15 42.68 -22.22
CA SER A 4 -18.77 43.41 -23.48
C SER A 4 -18.02 44.73 -23.30
N TRP A 5 -16.79 44.80 -23.88
CA TRP A 5 -16.22 45.91 -24.65
C TRP A 5 -14.87 45.43 -25.23
N LYS A 6 -14.69 45.20 -26.54
CA LYS A 6 -14.56 46.12 -27.71
C LYS A 6 -13.25 46.91 -27.65
N LEU A 7 -12.31 46.53 -28.56
CA LEU A 7 -12.03 47.24 -29.84
C LEU A 7 -11.01 48.37 -29.75
N GLY A 8 -10.10 48.40 -30.69
CA GLY A 8 -9.36 49.49 -31.29
C GLY A 8 -7.89 49.17 -31.42
N GLY A 9 -7.21 49.04 -32.50
CA GLY A 9 -7.49 49.52 -33.87
C GLY A 9 -6.26 50.27 -34.38
N ILE A 10 -5.74 49.86 -35.55
CA ILE A 10 -5.22 50.79 -36.63
C ILE A 10 -3.86 51.43 -36.28
N ALA A 11 -2.84 51.55 -37.13
CA ALA A 11 -2.73 51.63 -38.57
C ALA A 11 -1.26 51.51 -39.04
N ALA A 12 -1.13 51.12 -40.25
CA ALA A 12 0.03 51.16 -41.12
C ALA A 12 0.58 52.58 -41.38
N VAL A 13 1.86 52.71 -41.62
CA VAL A 13 2.40 53.74 -42.54
C VAL A 13 3.51 53.13 -43.39
N VAL A 14 3.28 53.16 -44.66
CA VAL A 14 4.15 52.96 -45.84
C VAL A 14 4.80 54.28 -46.15
N LEU A 15 6.06 54.25 -46.65
CA LEU A 15 6.61 55.14 -47.69
C LEU A 15 8.15 54.90 -47.73
N LEU A 16 8.71 54.27 -48.75
CA LEU A 16 9.10 54.76 -50.06
C LEU A 16 10.00 56.00 -50.04
N VAL A 17 11.16 55.85 -50.58
CA VAL A 17 11.93 56.72 -51.48
C VAL A 17 13.33 56.10 -51.60
N GLY A 18 13.83 55.52 -52.64
CA GLY A 18 14.03 56.07 -54.00
C GLY A 18 15.50 56.42 -54.14
N GLY A 19 16.23 55.70 -54.89
CA GLY A 19 16.56 55.95 -56.22
C GLY A 19 18.09 56.12 -56.48
N ALA A 20 18.48 55.61 -57.64
CA ALA A 20 19.68 55.90 -58.43
C ALA A 20 21.03 55.32 -57.95
N GLY A 21 21.66 54.38 -58.55
CA GLY A 21 22.07 54.31 -59.95
C GLY A 21 23.51 54.79 -60.14
N VAL A 22 24.41 53.96 -60.46
CA VAL A 22 25.44 54.15 -61.53
C VAL A 22 26.28 52.87 -61.67
N ALA A 23 26.28 52.37 -62.88
CA ALA A 23 27.17 51.32 -63.37
C ALA A 23 28.56 51.89 -63.56
N VAL A 24 29.59 51.10 -63.21
CA VAL A 24 30.95 51.25 -63.80
C VAL A 24 31.55 49.84 -64.03
N MET A 25 31.98 49.72 -65.23
CA MET A 25 32.64 48.66 -65.97
C MET A 25 33.71 47.86 -65.22
N ALA A 26 33.67 46.60 -65.55
CA ALA A 26 34.76 45.68 -65.89
C ALA A 26 36.21 46.08 -65.56
N SER A 27 36.83 45.19 -64.72
CA SER A 27 38.19 44.80 -64.90
C SER A 27 38.38 43.34 -64.52
N LYS A 28 38.87 42.58 -65.51
CA LYS A 28 39.39 41.25 -65.31
C LYS A 28 40.55 41.31 -64.28
N GLY A 29 40.43 40.53 -63.24
CA GLY A 29 41.52 40.23 -62.34
C GLY A 29 41.37 38.79 -61.88
N ASP A 30 42.35 37.97 -62.32
CA ASP A 30 42.55 36.61 -61.79
C ASP A 30 42.65 36.68 -60.25
N GLY A 31 41.60 36.19 -59.55
CA GLY A 31 41.59 36.00 -58.10
C GLY A 31 41.95 34.53 -57.83
N PRO A 32 42.70 34.27 -56.80
CA PRO A 32 43.12 32.93 -56.44
C PRO A 32 41.95 32.02 -56.12
N LYS A 33 42.00 30.80 -56.70
CA LYS A 33 41.10 29.69 -56.32
C LYS A 33 41.02 29.59 -54.78
N LYS A 34 39.82 29.72 -54.26
CA LYS A 34 39.52 29.25 -52.90
C LYS A 34 39.90 27.78 -52.81
N PRO A 35 40.63 27.36 -51.78
CA PRO A 35 40.81 25.94 -51.53
C PRO A 35 39.43 25.34 -51.34
N ASP A 36 39.12 24.32 -52.09
CA ASP A 36 38.03 23.38 -51.75
C ASP A 36 38.26 22.92 -50.33
N ASP A 37 37.36 23.31 -49.47
CA ASP A 37 37.29 22.85 -48.09
C ASP A 37 36.84 21.39 -48.12
N ASP A 38 37.71 20.54 -48.65
CA ASP A 38 37.61 19.09 -48.53
C ASP A 38 37.96 18.77 -47.05
N LYS A 39 36.98 19.08 -46.16
CA LYS A 39 37.04 18.59 -44.80
C LYS A 39 37.11 17.10 -44.90
N ALA A 40 38.35 16.58 -44.84
CA ALA A 40 38.62 15.18 -44.61
C ALA A 40 37.62 14.69 -43.58
N LYS A 41 36.65 13.88 -43.98
CA LYS A 41 35.67 13.25 -43.10
C LYS A 41 36.48 12.47 -42.08
N THR A 42 36.66 13.04 -40.91
CA THR A 42 37.33 12.41 -39.77
C THR A 42 36.62 11.10 -39.50
N VAL A 43 37.33 10.00 -39.67
CA VAL A 43 36.82 8.67 -39.36
C VAL A 43 36.75 8.63 -37.82
N LEU A 44 35.58 8.42 -37.30
CA LEU A 44 35.37 8.25 -35.86
C LEU A 44 35.86 6.86 -35.45
N GLU A 45 36.78 6.82 -34.52
CA GLU A 45 37.36 5.57 -34.00
C GLU A 45 36.72 5.23 -32.67
N PHE A 46 36.09 4.05 -32.59
CA PHE A 46 35.52 3.53 -31.37
C PHE A 46 36.36 2.38 -30.85
N VAL A 47 36.48 2.29 -29.52
CA VAL A 47 37.13 1.13 -28.90
C VAL A 47 36.13 -0.03 -28.73
N PRO A 48 36.62 -1.29 -28.65
CA PRO A 48 35.73 -2.45 -28.52
C PRO A 48 34.77 -2.39 -27.31
N SER A 49 35.12 -1.69 -26.24
CA SER A 49 34.25 -1.47 -25.07
C SER A 49 33.10 -0.49 -25.34
N GLU A 50 33.21 0.34 -26.35
CA GLU A 50 32.20 1.32 -26.75
C GLU A 50 31.20 0.77 -27.78
N VAL A 51 31.45 -0.42 -28.31
CA VAL A 51 30.58 -1.08 -29.28
C VAL A 51 30.16 -2.43 -28.74
N VAL A 52 28.85 -2.61 -28.60
CA VAL A 52 28.26 -3.84 -28.09
C VAL A 52 27.34 -4.48 -29.12
N LYS A 53 27.26 -5.80 -29.08
CA LYS A 53 26.24 -6.53 -29.83
C LYS A 53 25.05 -6.76 -28.90
N PRO A 54 23.80 -6.64 -29.37
CA PRO A 54 22.64 -7.07 -28.61
C PRO A 54 22.82 -8.53 -28.17
N THR A 55 22.54 -8.81 -26.90
CA THR A 55 22.66 -10.16 -26.34
C THR A 55 21.29 -10.68 -25.91
N LEU A 56 21.09 -11.98 -26.06
CA LEU A 56 19.94 -12.66 -25.52
C LEU A 56 20.17 -12.86 -24.02
N THR A 57 19.30 -12.29 -23.18
CA THR A 57 19.41 -12.36 -21.73
C THR A 57 18.02 -12.56 -21.15
N ALA A 58 17.92 -13.40 -20.14
CA ALA A 58 16.71 -13.50 -19.34
C ALA A 58 16.55 -12.22 -18.52
N MET A 59 15.38 -11.62 -18.57
CA MET A 59 15.08 -10.40 -17.81
C MET A 59 13.96 -10.67 -16.81
N PRO A 60 14.17 -10.36 -15.53
CA PRO A 60 13.12 -10.53 -14.54
C PRO A 60 11.92 -9.63 -14.89
N ALA A 61 10.73 -10.11 -14.57
CA ALA A 61 9.54 -9.26 -14.63
C ALA A 61 9.34 -8.61 -13.26
N LEU A 62 9.20 -7.31 -13.27
CA LEU A 62 8.90 -6.54 -12.07
C LEU A 62 7.40 -6.22 -12.06
N ILE A 63 6.71 -6.63 -11.00
CA ILE A 63 5.36 -6.19 -10.70
C ILE A 63 5.46 -5.24 -9.51
N GLU A 64 4.99 -4.02 -9.70
CA GLU A 64 5.01 -2.98 -8.69
C GLU A 64 3.58 -2.54 -8.37
N PHE A 65 3.25 -2.50 -7.09
CA PHE A 65 1.98 -1.99 -6.61
C PHE A 65 2.16 -1.33 -5.25
N SER A 66 1.22 -0.47 -4.91
CA SER A 66 1.34 0.35 -3.71
C SER A 66 0.02 0.47 -2.98
N GLY A 67 0.10 0.87 -1.72
CA GLY A 67 -1.07 1.09 -0.90
C GLY A 67 -0.72 1.51 0.52
N PRO A 68 -1.73 1.82 1.33
CA PRO A 68 -1.54 2.13 2.73
C PRO A 68 -1.25 0.87 3.55
N LEU A 69 -0.43 1.00 4.57
CA LEU A 69 -0.29 0.00 5.63
C LEU A 69 -1.51 0.09 6.55
N VAL A 70 -2.17 -1.02 6.76
CA VAL A 70 -3.31 -1.14 7.68
C VAL A 70 -2.97 -2.10 8.81
N ALA A 71 -3.50 -1.85 9.99
CA ALA A 71 -3.37 -2.77 11.12
C ALA A 71 -4.65 -3.62 11.21
N PRO A 72 -4.61 -4.91 10.87
CA PRO A 72 -5.78 -5.79 10.95
C PRO A 72 -6.28 -5.95 12.40
N GLY A 73 -5.38 -5.86 13.37
CA GLY A 73 -5.68 -5.87 14.79
C GLY A 73 -6.18 -4.52 15.32
N THR A 74 -7.19 -3.91 14.68
CA THR A 74 -7.81 -2.67 15.18
C THR A 74 -9.15 -2.97 15.80
N VAL A 75 -9.34 -2.55 17.07
CA VAL A 75 -10.59 -2.74 17.80
C VAL A 75 -11.07 -1.42 18.40
N ILE A 76 -12.37 -1.15 18.23
CA ILE A 76 -13.03 -0.03 18.86
C ILE A 76 -13.70 -0.53 20.13
N VAL A 77 -13.27 -0.03 21.27
CA VAL A 77 -13.89 -0.28 22.58
C VAL A 77 -15.12 0.59 22.70
N ARG A 78 -16.27 -0.05 22.96
CA ARG A 78 -17.58 0.61 23.07
C ARG A 78 -18.16 0.44 24.44
N ALA A 79 -18.98 1.39 24.88
CA ALA A 79 -19.80 1.25 26.08
C ALA A 79 -20.80 0.10 25.90
N LYS A 80 -20.85 -0.83 26.85
CA LYS A 80 -21.79 -1.96 26.81
C LYS A 80 -23.15 -1.64 27.46
N SER A 81 -23.23 -0.54 28.20
CA SER A 81 -24.45 -0.05 28.82
C SER A 81 -24.39 1.47 29.01
N ASN A 82 -25.55 2.07 29.26
CA ASN A 82 -25.62 3.48 29.63
C ASN A 82 -24.92 3.71 30.97
N GLY A 83 -24.25 4.84 31.12
CA GLY A 83 -23.57 5.24 32.35
C GLY A 83 -22.79 6.52 32.17
N THR A 84 -22.13 7.00 33.21
CA THR A 84 -21.23 8.16 33.13
C THR A 84 -19.78 7.68 33.20
N LEU A 85 -18.93 8.14 32.27
CA LEU A 85 -17.51 7.83 32.29
C LEU A 85 -16.84 8.59 33.45
N LEU A 86 -16.47 7.90 34.51
CA LEU A 86 -15.86 8.54 35.68
C LEU A 86 -14.40 8.89 35.43
N ASN A 87 -13.64 7.94 34.88
CA ASN A 87 -12.24 8.16 34.50
C ASN A 87 -11.81 7.26 33.36
N LEU A 88 -10.73 7.65 32.71
CA LEU A 88 -9.93 6.82 31.80
C LEU A 88 -8.50 6.75 32.36
N ALA A 89 -8.05 5.54 32.66
CA ALA A 89 -6.70 5.28 33.18
C ALA A 89 -5.62 5.33 32.08
N VAL A 90 -6.04 5.40 30.81
CA VAL A 90 -5.17 5.36 29.63
C VAL A 90 -5.46 6.55 28.71
N GLY A 91 -4.42 7.09 28.10
CA GLY A 91 -4.50 8.15 27.09
C GLY A 91 -4.08 7.63 25.70
N GLU A 92 -4.19 8.50 24.70
CA GLU A 92 -3.64 8.22 23.37
C GLU A 92 -2.13 7.96 23.44
N GLY A 93 -1.65 6.96 22.73
CA GLY A 93 -0.26 6.49 22.80
C GLY A 93 0.02 5.51 23.94
N SER A 94 -0.89 5.31 24.88
CA SER A 94 -0.70 4.34 25.97
C SER A 94 -0.74 2.91 25.46
N ARG A 95 0.19 2.09 25.94
CA ARG A 95 0.20 0.65 25.69
C ARG A 95 -0.71 -0.08 26.65
N VAL A 96 -1.50 -1.00 26.14
CA VAL A 96 -2.46 -1.78 26.90
C VAL A 96 -2.32 -3.27 26.63
N LYS A 97 -2.69 -4.08 27.62
CA LYS A 97 -2.75 -5.55 27.51
C LYS A 97 -4.20 -6.02 27.51
N ALA A 98 -4.46 -7.11 26.80
CA ALA A 98 -5.78 -7.74 26.84
C ALA A 98 -6.22 -8.03 28.29
N GLY A 99 -7.47 -7.68 28.62
CA GLY A 99 -8.01 -7.76 29.98
C GLY A 99 -7.65 -6.60 30.91
N GLN A 100 -6.76 -5.68 30.52
CA GLN A 100 -6.40 -4.52 31.33
C GLN A 100 -7.59 -3.57 31.47
N ALA A 101 -7.86 -3.10 32.70
CA ALA A 101 -8.85 -2.06 32.93
C ALA A 101 -8.42 -0.74 32.27
N LEU A 102 -9.30 -0.16 31.48
CA LEU A 102 -9.08 1.08 30.73
C LEU A 102 -9.63 2.30 31.45
N GLY A 103 -10.63 2.11 32.32
CA GLY A 103 -11.29 3.16 33.03
C GLY A 103 -12.48 2.64 33.83
N GLN A 104 -13.25 3.57 34.42
CA GLN A 104 -14.43 3.28 35.21
C GLN A 104 -15.64 4.01 34.65
N VAL A 105 -16.72 3.27 34.54
CA VAL A 105 -18.06 3.80 34.19
C VAL A 105 -18.95 3.69 35.44
N ASP A 106 -19.63 4.77 35.76
CA ASP A 106 -20.68 4.71 36.79
C ASP A 106 -21.91 4.02 36.20
N LEU A 107 -22.28 2.91 36.83
CA LEU A 107 -23.38 2.04 36.44
C LEU A 107 -24.46 2.02 37.52
N GLU A 108 -24.70 3.16 38.17
CA GLU A 108 -25.62 3.26 39.33
C GLU A 108 -27.01 2.73 38.99
N GLU A 109 -27.55 3.11 37.83
CA GLU A 109 -28.85 2.61 37.35
C GLU A 109 -28.88 1.07 37.24
N LEU A 110 -27.79 0.48 36.75
CA LEU A 110 -27.70 -0.97 36.63
C LEU A 110 -27.59 -1.66 37.98
N ARG A 111 -26.93 -1.05 38.96
CA ARG A 111 -26.88 -1.54 40.35
C ARG A 111 -28.26 -1.55 40.97
N TYR A 112 -29.03 -0.47 40.82
CA TYR A 112 -30.41 -0.41 41.32
C TYR A 112 -31.30 -1.46 40.67
N ARG A 113 -31.17 -1.69 39.37
CA ARG A 113 -31.92 -2.73 38.67
C ARG A 113 -31.57 -4.14 39.18
N ILE A 114 -30.31 -4.42 39.47
CA ILE A 114 -29.88 -5.68 40.07
C ILE A 114 -30.47 -5.85 41.46
N ALA A 115 -30.48 -4.80 42.27
CA ALA A 115 -31.09 -4.84 43.61
C ALA A 115 -32.60 -5.09 43.53
N GLU A 116 -33.34 -4.42 42.64
CA GLU A 116 -34.77 -4.65 42.37
C GLU A 116 -35.03 -6.10 41.96
N ARG A 117 -34.26 -6.64 41.02
CA ARG A 117 -34.41 -8.03 40.57
C ARG A 117 -34.06 -9.03 41.68
N GLY A 118 -33.06 -8.72 42.49
CA GLY A 118 -32.73 -9.51 43.67
C GLY A 118 -33.91 -9.58 44.69
N ALA A 119 -34.54 -8.45 44.99
CA ALA A 119 -35.72 -8.42 45.83
C ALA A 119 -36.88 -9.23 45.24
N SER A 120 -37.08 -9.18 43.91
CA SER A 120 -38.10 -9.98 43.22
C SER A 120 -37.83 -11.49 43.36
N VAL A 121 -36.56 -11.91 43.22
CA VAL A 121 -36.18 -13.33 43.42
C VAL A 121 -36.51 -13.82 44.83
N GLU A 122 -36.21 -13.02 45.86
CA GLU A 122 -36.52 -13.39 47.26
C GLU A 122 -38.05 -13.45 47.50
N ALA A 123 -38.83 -12.55 46.92
CA ALA A 123 -40.29 -12.61 47.00
C ALA A 123 -40.86 -13.89 46.35
N MET A 124 -40.39 -14.24 45.13
CA MET A 124 -40.83 -15.44 44.47
C MET A 124 -40.35 -16.73 45.16
N ARG A 125 -39.16 -16.69 45.79
CA ARG A 125 -38.68 -17.77 46.63
C ARG A 125 -39.57 -18.01 47.82
N ALA A 126 -39.96 -16.96 48.55
CA ALA A 126 -40.86 -17.10 49.69
C ALA A 126 -42.22 -17.70 49.27
N GLN A 127 -42.78 -17.29 48.13
CA GLN A 127 -44.00 -17.89 47.57
C GLN A 127 -43.82 -19.39 47.21
N MET A 128 -42.72 -19.73 46.58
CA MET A 128 -42.38 -21.13 46.25
C MET A 128 -42.24 -21.98 47.51
N GLU A 129 -41.52 -21.51 48.52
CA GLU A 129 -41.38 -22.19 49.81
C GLU A 129 -42.70 -22.38 50.54
N GLN A 130 -43.61 -21.40 50.47
CA GLN A 130 -44.94 -21.51 51.02
C GLN A 130 -45.77 -22.59 50.31
N ALA A 131 -45.77 -22.60 48.97
CA ALA A 131 -46.45 -23.58 48.15
C ALA A 131 -45.86 -25.01 48.36
N GLU A 132 -44.54 -25.11 48.54
CA GLU A 132 -43.84 -26.36 48.84
C GLU A 132 -44.29 -26.92 50.19
N ARG A 133 -44.37 -26.10 51.23
CA ARG A 133 -44.86 -26.52 52.52
C ARG A 133 -46.31 -27.04 52.45
N SER A 134 -47.17 -26.33 51.70
CA SER A 134 -48.57 -26.74 51.48
C SER A 134 -48.65 -28.07 50.72
N TYR A 135 -47.86 -28.23 49.68
CA TYR A 135 -47.80 -29.48 48.90
C TYR A 135 -47.33 -30.65 49.78
N LYS A 136 -46.22 -30.49 50.57
CA LYS A 136 -45.70 -31.53 51.45
C LYS A 136 -46.69 -31.92 52.54
N ALA A 137 -47.44 -30.95 53.10
CA ALA A 137 -48.52 -31.21 54.11
C ALA A 137 -49.64 -32.04 53.46
N ASN A 138 -50.11 -31.67 52.27
CA ASN A 138 -51.15 -32.39 51.55
C ASN A 138 -50.68 -33.78 51.08
N GLU A 139 -49.43 -33.94 50.71
CA GLU A 139 -48.82 -35.26 50.36
C GLU A 139 -48.87 -36.20 51.58
N GLY A 140 -48.51 -35.71 52.77
CA GLY A 140 -48.60 -36.49 54.01
C GLY A 140 -50.04 -36.85 54.43
N LEU A 141 -51.02 -35.99 54.11
CA LEU A 141 -52.45 -36.26 54.37
C LEU A 141 -53.04 -37.23 53.34
N ALA A 142 -52.67 -37.10 52.05
CA ALA A 142 -53.11 -37.98 51.00
C ALA A 142 -52.58 -39.41 51.22
N ALA A 143 -51.31 -39.58 51.64
CA ALA A 143 -50.72 -40.87 51.98
C ALA A 143 -51.50 -41.63 53.08
N LYS A 144 -52.22 -40.87 53.91
CA LYS A 144 -53.13 -41.40 55.00
C LYS A 144 -54.59 -41.43 54.53
N SER A 145 -54.91 -41.17 53.29
CA SER A 145 -56.26 -41.08 52.73
C SER A 145 -57.18 -40.04 53.38
N PHE A 146 -56.62 -38.97 54.00
CA PHE A 146 -57.40 -37.91 54.65
C PHE A 146 -57.88 -36.80 53.71
N ILE A 147 -57.36 -36.74 52.53
CA ILE A 147 -57.77 -35.74 51.50
C ILE A 147 -57.99 -36.41 50.12
N ALA A 148 -58.77 -35.75 49.27
CA ALA A 148 -58.97 -36.20 47.89
C ALA A 148 -57.74 -36.03 47.03
N GLN A 149 -57.51 -36.88 46.05
CA GLN A 149 -56.37 -36.81 45.12
C GLN A 149 -56.34 -35.45 44.37
N THR A 150 -57.49 -34.89 44.03
CA THR A 150 -57.61 -33.57 43.38
C THR A 150 -57.02 -32.43 44.23
N ALA A 151 -57.11 -32.53 45.57
CA ALA A 151 -56.51 -31.52 46.46
C ALA A 151 -54.98 -31.62 46.48
N LEU A 152 -54.44 -32.86 46.39
CA LEU A 152 -53.01 -33.07 46.26
C LEU A 152 -52.50 -32.53 44.91
N ASP A 153 -53.19 -32.86 43.82
CA ASP A 153 -52.82 -32.47 42.45
C ASP A 153 -52.85 -30.93 42.31
N ASN A 154 -53.85 -30.25 42.90
CA ASN A 154 -53.93 -28.80 42.93
C ASN A 154 -52.75 -28.17 43.69
N SER A 155 -52.37 -28.71 44.87
CA SER A 155 -51.25 -28.20 45.65
C SER A 155 -49.91 -28.45 44.98
N ARG A 156 -49.78 -29.57 44.24
CA ARG A 156 -48.60 -29.86 43.40
C ARG A 156 -48.49 -28.87 42.24
N ALA A 157 -49.56 -28.64 41.52
CA ALA A 157 -49.59 -27.67 40.43
C ALA A 157 -49.26 -26.24 40.91
N ALA A 158 -49.76 -25.83 42.09
CA ALA A 158 -49.44 -24.57 42.71
C ALA A 158 -47.95 -24.45 43.04
N TYR A 159 -47.34 -25.50 43.61
CA TYR A 159 -45.90 -25.55 43.90
C TYR A 159 -45.08 -25.49 42.61
N GLU A 160 -45.42 -26.30 41.61
CA GLU A 160 -44.71 -26.31 40.29
C GLU A 160 -44.77 -24.94 39.60
N SER A 161 -45.94 -24.28 39.68
CA SER A 161 -46.14 -22.91 39.16
C SER A 161 -45.27 -21.87 39.90
N ALA A 162 -45.29 -21.92 41.24
CA ALA A 162 -44.49 -21.00 42.08
C ALA A 162 -42.98 -21.21 41.85
N ARG A 163 -42.56 -22.47 41.70
CA ARG A 163 -41.17 -22.83 41.37
C ARG A 163 -40.78 -22.30 39.99
N ALA A 164 -41.64 -22.41 38.98
CA ALA A 164 -41.40 -21.85 37.64
C ALA A 164 -41.22 -20.33 37.68
N ASN A 165 -42.06 -19.63 38.43
CA ASN A 165 -41.98 -18.16 38.64
C ASN A 165 -40.67 -17.76 39.33
N TRP A 166 -40.24 -18.47 40.37
CA TRP A 166 -38.94 -18.24 41.00
C TRP A 166 -37.79 -18.45 40.04
N ASN A 167 -37.79 -19.51 39.23
CA ASN A 167 -36.76 -19.78 38.24
C ASN A 167 -36.70 -18.64 37.17
N ALA A 168 -37.88 -18.14 36.76
CA ALA A 168 -37.94 -17.03 35.80
C ALA A 168 -37.36 -15.73 36.40
N ALA A 169 -37.69 -15.41 37.66
CA ALA A 169 -37.13 -14.25 38.34
C ALA A 169 -35.60 -14.36 38.51
N LYS A 170 -35.08 -15.56 38.86
CA LYS A 170 -33.65 -15.85 38.95
C LYS A 170 -32.97 -15.64 37.64
N ALA A 171 -33.51 -16.12 36.52
CA ALA A 171 -32.93 -15.93 35.16
C ALA A 171 -32.86 -14.44 34.80
N GLN A 172 -33.86 -13.62 35.21
CA GLN A 172 -33.84 -12.17 34.97
C GLN A 172 -32.72 -11.49 35.78
N LEU A 173 -32.52 -11.88 37.06
CA LEU A 173 -31.42 -11.38 37.91
C LEU A 173 -30.06 -11.78 37.27
N ASP A 174 -29.88 -13.03 36.89
CA ASP A 174 -28.66 -13.53 36.26
C ASP A 174 -28.31 -12.75 35.00
N THR A 175 -29.30 -12.43 34.15
CA THR A 175 -29.13 -11.59 32.95
C THR A 175 -28.63 -10.19 33.32
N SER A 176 -29.20 -9.56 34.34
CA SER A 176 -28.77 -8.24 34.80
C SER A 176 -27.34 -8.25 35.34
N GLN A 177 -26.96 -9.32 36.06
CA GLN A 177 -25.60 -9.51 36.59
C GLN A 177 -24.58 -9.75 35.45
N VAL A 178 -24.95 -10.50 34.41
CA VAL A 178 -24.11 -10.67 33.21
C VAL A 178 -23.87 -9.32 32.53
N THR A 179 -24.90 -8.51 32.36
CA THR A 179 -24.81 -7.16 31.81
C THR A 179 -23.85 -6.29 32.64
N MET A 180 -23.93 -6.34 33.95
CA MET A 180 -23.01 -5.63 34.85
C MET A 180 -21.55 -6.05 34.69
N ARG A 181 -21.30 -7.36 34.60
CA ARG A 181 -19.93 -7.87 34.37
C ARG A 181 -19.38 -7.45 33.02
N GLN A 182 -20.22 -7.46 31.98
CA GLN A 182 -19.82 -7.07 30.61
C GLN A 182 -19.62 -5.55 30.47
N ALA A 183 -20.19 -4.74 31.36
CA ALA A 183 -20.05 -3.29 31.34
C ALA A 183 -18.66 -2.79 31.79
N ALA A 184 -17.80 -3.68 32.32
CA ALA A 184 -16.43 -3.32 32.67
C ALA A 184 -15.67 -2.87 31.43
N LEU A 185 -15.03 -1.71 31.51
CA LEU A 185 -14.24 -1.14 30.43
C LEU A 185 -12.84 -1.76 30.45
N VAL A 186 -12.63 -2.80 29.64
CA VAL A 186 -11.37 -3.53 29.55
C VAL A 186 -10.86 -3.59 28.10
N ALA A 187 -9.55 -3.69 27.93
CA ALA A 187 -8.93 -3.85 26.62
C ALA A 187 -9.23 -5.26 26.07
N PRO A 188 -9.78 -5.39 24.85
CA PRO A 188 -10.05 -6.70 24.27
C PRO A 188 -8.80 -7.36 23.65
N ILE A 189 -7.79 -6.55 23.28
CA ILE A 189 -6.54 -6.98 22.63
C ILE A 189 -5.33 -6.29 23.28
N ASN A 190 -4.13 -6.83 23.03
CA ASN A 190 -2.89 -6.10 23.27
C ASN A 190 -2.72 -5.04 22.18
N GLY A 191 -2.20 -3.86 22.52
CA GLY A 191 -1.95 -2.83 21.52
C GLY A 191 -1.68 -1.46 22.12
N ILE A 192 -1.85 -0.44 21.29
CA ILE A 192 -1.68 0.97 21.65
C ILE A 192 -3.01 1.69 21.45
N VAL A 193 -3.37 2.56 22.38
CA VAL A 193 -4.54 3.44 22.22
C VAL A 193 -4.26 4.43 21.12
N ALA A 194 -4.94 4.26 19.99
CA ALA A 194 -4.77 5.13 18.82
C ALA A 194 -5.58 6.40 18.93
N LYS A 195 -6.82 6.30 19.48
CA LYS A 195 -7.72 7.43 19.58
C LYS A 195 -8.66 7.29 20.77
N ARG A 196 -8.95 8.43 21.40
CA ARG A 196 -9.96 8.58 22.45
C ARG A 196 -11.19 9.29 21.87
N HIS A 197 -12.36 8.70 22.04
CA HIS A 197 -13.64 9.21 21.52
C HIS A 197 -14.55 9.80 22.59
N ALA A 198 -14.29 9.47 23.86
CA ALA A 198 -15.08 9.96 25.00
C ALA A 198 -14.18 10.54 26.08
N LEU A 199 -14.69 11.52 26.82
CA LEU A 199 -13.99 12.21 27.89
C LEU A 199 -14.55 11.82 29.27
N PRO A 200 -13.71 11.80 30.34
CA PRO A 200 -14.19 11.70 31.69
C PRO A 200 -15.27 12.74 32.02
N GLY A 201 -16.34 12.34 32.73
CA GLY A 201 -17.51 13.15 33.01
C GLY A 201 -18.60 13.06 31.94
N GLU A 202 -18.36 12.47 30.78
CA GLU A 202 -19.33 12.34 29.70
C GLU A 202 -20.32 11.20 29.98
N LYS A 203 -21.60 11.44 29.65
CA LYS A 203 -22.65 10.42 29.73
C LYS A 203 -22.58 9.54 28.46
N LEU A 204 -22.33 8.27 28.66
CA LEU A 204 -22.22 7.27 27.60
C LEU A 204 -23.56 6.61 27.32
N ALA A 205 -23.90 6.47 26.07
CA ALA A 205 -24.95 5.59 25.59
C ALA A 205 -24.38 4.18 25.27
N ALA A 206 -25.24 3.16 25.32
CA ALA A 206 -24.85 1.84 24.86
C ALA A 206 -24.34 1.90 23.40
N GLU A 207 -23.28 1.14 23.08
CA GLU A 207 -22.58 1.09 21.80
C GLU A 207 -21.82 2.39 21.42
N GLN A 208 -21.79 3.41 22.26
CA GLN A 208 -20.95 4.59 22.03
C GLN A 208 -19.48 4.22 22.06
N GLN A 209 -18.70 4.76 21.10
CA GLN A 209 -17.26 4.55 21.02
C GLN A 209 -16.53 5.26 22.15
N ILE A 210 -15.59 4.60 22.81
CA ILE A 210 -14.80 5.17 23.90
C ILE A 210 -13.32 5.30 23.48
N LEU A 211 -12.73 4.21 23.02
CA LEU A 211 -11.32 4.14 22.61
C LEU A 211 -11.17 3.31 21.35
N THR A 212 -10.16 3.63 20.54
CA THR A 212 -9.65 2.76 19.49
C THR A 212 -8.28 2.23 19.91
N ILE A 213 -8.13 0.90 19.92
CA ILE A 213 -6.88 0.21 20.21
C ILE A 213 -6.38 -0.46 18.94
N VAL A 214 -5.10 -0.31 18.64
CA VAL A 214 -4.46 -0.82 17.43
C VAL A 214 -3.29 -1.70 17.83
N ASP A 215 -3.24 -2.91 17.30
CA ASP A 215 -2.08 -3.79 17.37
C ASP A 215 -1.19 -3.53 16.14
N LEU A 216 0.00 -3.00 16.36
CA LEU A 216 0.97 -2.69 15.32
C LEU A 216 1.98 -3.82 15.09
N SER A 217 1.90 -4.94 15.80
CA SER A 217 2.87 -6.04 15.69
C SER A 217 2.91 -6.67 14.28
N LYS A 218 1.79 -6.60 13.58
CA LYS A 218 1.65 -7.02 12.17
C LYS A 218 0.86 -5.97 11.41
N LEU A 219 1.36 -5.65 10.25
CA LEU A 219 0.71 -4.72 9.32
C LEU A 219 0.41 -5.43 8.01
N GLU A 220 -0.62 -4.97 7.34
CA GLU A 220 -0.96 -5.43 6.00
C GLU A 220 -0.84 -4.25 5.01
N LEU A 221 -0.18 -4.48 3.88
CA LEU A 221 -0.25 -3.59 2.73
C LEU A 221 -1.38 -4.08 1.82
N ALA A 222 -2.40 -3.26 1.64
CA ALA A 222 -3.49 -3.52 0.72
C ALA A 222 -3.22 -2.76 -0.59
N GLY A 223 -2.77 -3.47 -1.63
CA GLY A 223 -2.47 -2.89 -2.93
C GLY A 223 -3.36 -3.45 -4.03
N LEU A 224 -3.37 -2.77 -5.17
CA LEU A 224 -4.12 -3.14 -6.37
C LEU A 224 -3.16 -3.51 -7.50
N VAL A 225 -3.37 -4.68 -8.10
CA VAL A 225 -2.57 -5.20 -9.22
C VAL A 225 -3.47 -5.40 -10.43
N GLY A 226 -2.96 -5.08 -11.61
CA GLY A 226 -3.70 -5.28 -12.86
C GLY A 226 -4.07 -6.74 -13.09
N THR A 227 -5.25 -6.99 -13.69
CA THR A 227 -5.74 -8.36 -13.94
C THR A 227 -4.82 -9.20 -14.79
N HIS A 228 -4.01 -8.57 -15.66
CA HIS A 228 -3.04 -9.26 -16.53
C HIS A 228 -1.75 -9.68 -15.80
N GLU A 229 -1.44 -9.07 -14.65
CA GLU A 229 -0.24 -9.33 -13.85
C GLU A 229 -0.52 -10.28 -12.68
N VAL A 230 -1.72 -10.19 -12.11
CA VAL A 230 -2.08 -10.93 -10.90
C VAL A 230 -2.02 -12.44 -11.07
N SER A 231 -2.24 -12.95 -12.30
CA SER A 231 -2.15 -14.39 -12.62
C SER A 231 -0.75 -14.99 -12.38
N ARG A 232 0.26 -14.13 -12.30
CA ARG A 232 1.66 -14.50 -12.04
C ARG A 232 2.03 -14.47 -10.56
N LEU A 233 1.16 -13.92 -9.71
CA LEU A 233 1.34 -13.83 -8.27
C LEU A 233 0.71 -15.03 -7.57
N GLN A 234 1.34 -15.49 -6.50
CA GLN A 234 0.84 -16.58 -5.68
C GLN A 234 0.97 -16.23 -4.19
N PRO A 235 0.03 -16.65 -3.35
CA PRO A 235 0.18 -16.57 -1.91
C PRO A 235 1.47 -17.24 -1.43
N GLY A 236 2.15 -16.62 -0.46
CA GLY A 236 3.44 -17.07 0.07
C GLY A 236 4.68 -16.53 -0.64
N MET A 237 4.55 -15.88 -1.81
CA MET A 237 5.68 -15.23 -2.48
C MET A 237 6.28 -14.14 -1.60
N ALA A 238 7.62 -14.10 -1.56
CA ALA A 238 8.37 -13.03 -0.90
C ALA A 238 8.33 -11.75 -1.75
N VAL A 239 8.14 -10.62 -1.09
CA VAL A 239 7.99 -9.30 -1.71
C VAL A 239 8.86 -8.30 -0.97
N GLN A 240 9.57 -7.46 -1.69
CA GLN A 240 10.25 -6.32 -1.10
C GLN A 240 9.28 -5.15 -1.02
N VAL A 241 9.15 -4.58 0.17
CA VAL A 241 8.26 -3.43 0.44
C VAL A 241 9.08 -2.25 0.91
N GLN A 242 9.01 -1.16 0.17
CA GLN A 242 9.58 0.12 0.55
C GLN A 242 8.51 0.93 1.26
N VAL A 243 8.67 1.16 2.56
CA VAL A 243 7.79 2.00 3.37
C VAL A 243 8.25 3.45 3.28
N GLU A 244 7.31 4.37 3.11
CA GLU A 244 7.61 5.81 3.06
C GLU A 244 8.28 6.28 4.36
N GLY A 245 9.38 7.01 4.21
CA GLY A 245 10.18 7.49 5.35
C GLY A 245 11.13 6.46 5.96
N VAL A 246 11.33 5.31 5.30
CA VAL A 246 12.28 4.27 5.72
C VAL A 246 13.24 3.98 4.58
N ASP A 247 14.54 4.02 4.82
CA ASP A 247 15.56 3.85 3.78
C ASP A 247 15.70 2.38 3.34
N GLU A 248 15.55 1.43 4.25
CA GLU A 248 15.75 0.02 3.97
C GLU A 248 14.43 -0.67 3.57
N PRO A 249 14.42 -1.47 2.48
CA PRO A 249 13.25 -2.24 2.11
C PRO A 249 12.98 -3.37 3.10
N VAL A 250 11.72 -3.59 3.40
CA VAL A 250 11.23 -4.61 4.32
C VAL A 250 10.77 -5.84 3.56
N GLN A 251 11.08 -7.03 4.07
CA GLN A 251 10.57 -8.27 3.52
C GLN A 251 9.13 -8.51 3.98
N ALA A 252 8.26 -8.75 3.02
CA ALA A 252 6.86 -9.11 3.24
C ALA A 252 6.51 -10.37 2.45
N LYS A 253 5.32 -10.90 2.68
CA LYS A 253 4.79 -12.05 1.93
C LYS A 253 3.38 -11.75 1.44
N ILE A 254 3.06 -12.25 0.24
CA ILE A 254 1.68 -12.23 -0.24
C ILE A 254 0.86 -13.14 0.67
N ALA A 255 -0.06 -12.57 1.42
CA ALA A 255 -0.95 -13.31 2.30
C ALA A 255 -2.18 -13.82 1.54
N ARG A 256 -2.81 -12.95 0.75
CA ARG A 256 -4.01 -13.26 -0.01
C ARG A 256 -4.12 -12.42 -1.27
N ILE A 257 -4.83 -12.97 -2.24
CA ILE A 257 -5.20 -12.31 -3.50
C ILE A 257 -6.74 -12.35 -3.54
N ALA A 258 -7.37 -11.22 -3.83
CA ALA A 258 -8.81 -11.14 -3.89
C ALA A 258 -9.37 -12.03 -5.02
N PRO A 259 -10.51 -12.71 -4.82
CA PRO A 259 -11.07 -13.60 -5.83
C PRO A 259 -11.73 -12.87 -7.00
N SER A 260 -11.97 -11.56 -6.87
CA SER A 260 -12.63 -10.73 -7.87
C SER A 260 -11.93 -9.40 -8.05
N ALA A 261 -12.05 -8.83 -9.24
CA ALA A 261 -11.58 -7.49 -9.52
C ALA A 261 -12.48 -6.44 -8.86
N GLU A 262 -11.87 -5.32 -8.49
CA GLU A 262 -12.56 -4.14 -7.98
C GLU A 262 -13.40 -3.50 -9.11
N PRO A 263 -14.68 -3.20 -8.87
CA PRO A 263 -15.54 -2.57 -9.87
C PRO A 263 -14.94 -1.27 -10.42
N GLY A 264 -14.86 -1.18 -11.75
CA GLY A 264 -14.40 0.04 -12.45
C GLY A 264 -12.89 0.20 -12.60
N THR A 265 -12.04 -0.59 -11.92
CA THR A 265 -10.58 -0.39 -11.93
C THR A 265 -9.81 -1.42 -12.77
N ARG A 266 -10.41 -2.55 -13.14
CA ARG A 266 -9.73 -3.71 -13.73
C ARG A 266 -8.51 -4.18 -12.93
N SER A 267 -8.56 -4.01 -11.62
CA SER A 267 -7.49 -4.39 -10.70
C SER A 267 -8.00 -5.38 -9.67
N ILE A 268 -7.11 -6.22 -9.18
CA ILE A 268 -7.39 -7.22 -8.15
C ILE A 268 -6.60 -6.85 -6.91
N GLY A 269 -7.27 -6.89 -5.76
CA GLY A 269 -6.65 -6.61 -4.47
C GLY A 269 -5.62 -7.68 -4.10
N VAL A 270 -4.41 -7.27 -3.78
CA VAL A 270 -3.34 -8.11 -3.25
C VAL A 270 -2.96 -7.59 -1.88
N THR A 271 -2.99 -8.47 -0.88
CA THR A 271 -2.63 -8.14 0.49
C THR A 271 -1.32 -8.81 0.86
N LEU A 272 -0.38 -7.99 1.30
CA LEU A 272 0.89 -8.45 1.87
C LEU A 272 0.83 -8.37 3.39
N VAL A 273 1.50 -9.26 4.08
CA VAL A 273 1.73 -9.20 5.53
C VAL A 273 3.17 -8.82 5.80
N LEU A 274 3.34 -7.81 6.64
CA LEU A 274 4.61 -7.33 7.16
C LEU A 274 4.67 -7.59 8.66
N ASP A 275 5.70 -8.27 9.12
CA ASP A 275 6.00 -8.40 10.53
C ASP A 275 6.65 -7.09 11.04
N ASN A 276 6.10 -6.56 12.13
CA ASN A 276 6.53 -5.29 12.72
C ASN A 276 6.75 -5.41 14.25
N PRO A 277 7.61 -6.34 14.71
CA PRO A 277 7.76 -6.65 16.14
C PRO A 277 8.32 -5.49 16.95
N ARG A 278 9.04 -4.56 16.31
CA ARG A 278 9.57 -3.33 16.93
C ARG A 278 8.60 -2.15 16.83
N GLU A 279 7.45 -2.35 16.17
CA GLU A 279 6.45 -1.30 15.92
C GLU A 279 7.03 -0.03 15.28
N LEU A 280 8.02 -0.21 14.38
CA LEU A 280 8.65 0.88 13.67
C LEU A 280 7.71 1.53 12.65
N TYR A 281 6.86 0.72 12.03
CA TYR A 281 5.91 1.16 11.02
C TYR A 281 4.57 1.45 11.66
N ARG A 282 3.86 2.44 11.11
CA ARG A 282 2.55 2.87 11.60
C ARG A 282 1.45 2.54 10.59
N ALA A 283 0.27 2.24 11.09
CA ALA A 283 -0.92 2.18 10.24
C ALA A 283 -1.16 3.56 9.59
N GLY A 284 -1.51 3.57 8.31
CA GLY A 284 -1.68 4.78 7.51
C GLY A 284 -0.45 5.24 6.73
N GLN A 285 0.77 4.72 7.01
CA GLN A 285 1.92 4.97 6.15
C GLN A 285 1.72 4.35 4.77
N TYR A 286 2.23 5.01 3.73
CA TYR A 286 2.18 4.49 2.37
C TYR A 286 3.39 3.60 2.09
N ALA A 287 3.19 2.55 1.32
CA ALA A 287 4.28 1.65 0.97
C ALA A 287 4.15 1.15 -0.47
N VAL A 288 5.29 0.87 -1.08
CA VAL A 288 5.42 0.35 -2.45
C VAL A 288 6.00 -1.05 -2.38
N ALA A 289 5.29 -1.99 -2.96
CA ALA A 289 5.68 -3.40 -3.04
C ALA A 289 6.29 -3.71 -4.41
N LYS A 290 7.41 -4.42 -4.42
CA LYS A 290 8.12 -4.85 -5.63
C LYS A 290 8.25 -6.37 -5.61
N VAL A 291 7.58 -7.03 -6.56
CA VAL A 291 7.68 -8.46 -6.77
C VAL A 291 8.56 -8.72 -7.98
N VAL A 292 9.71 -9.33 -7.76
CA VAL A 292 10.60 -9.75 -8.83
C VAL A 292 10.25 -11.18 -9.21
N LEU A 293 9.75 -11.37 -10.42
CA LEU A 293 9.42 -12.67 -10.96
C LEU A 293 10.54 -13.13 -11.89
N GLN A 294 11.06 -14.33 -11.68
CA GLN A 294 11.98 -14.96 -12.64
C GLN A 294 11.24 -15.21 -13.96
N ASP A 295 11.86 -14.81 -15.04
CA ASP A 295 11.37 -15.02 -16.39
C ASP A 295 12.55 -15.48 -17.25
N ASP A 296 12.63 -16.78 -17.49
CA ASP A 296 13.74 -17.42 -18.22
C ASP A 296 13.66 -17.16 -19.74
N THR A 297 12.67 -16.41 -20.20
CA THR A 297 12.50 -16.07 -21.61
C THR A 297 13.66 -15.20 -22.06
N GLN A 298 14.43 -15.71 -23.01
CA GLN A 298 15.56 -15.00 -23.61
C GLN A 298 15.06 -13.81 -24.45
N ARG A 299 15.50 -12.63 -24.10
CA ARG A 299 15.11 -11.36 -24.72
C ARG A 299 16.32 -10.66 -25.30
N LEU A 300 16.14 -10.07 -26.45
CA LEU A 300 17.22 -9.28 -27.06
C LEU A 300 17.41 -7.99 -26.27
N THR A 301 18.58 -7.81 -25.67
CA THR A 301 18.84 -6.68 -24.77
C THR A 301 20.09 -5.90 -25.20
N VAL A 302 20.06 -4.60 -24.89
CA VAL A 302 21.22 -3.69 -25.02
C VAL A 302 21.43 -2.95 -23.71
N PRO A 303 22.61 -2.35 -23.44
CA PRO A 303 22.80 -1.47 -22.31
C PRO A 303 21.81 -0.30 -22.34
N LEU A 304 21.22 0.04 -21.19
CA LEU A 304 20.29 1.16 -21.07
C LEU A 304 20.92 2.49 -21.51
N ALA A 305 22.24 2.64 -21.29
CA ALA A 305 23.02 3.81 -21.71
C ALA A 305 23.09 3.98 -23.25
N ALA A 306 22.88 2.91 -24.02
CA ALA A 306 22.85 2.97 -25.46
C ALA A 306 21.60 3.62 -26.04
N ILE A 307 20.50 3.69 -25.26
CA ILE A 307 19.26 4.28 -25.71
C ILE A 307 19.31 5.80 -25.56
N SER A 308 19.04 6.49 -26.65
CA SER A 308 18.82 7.93 -26.67
C SER A 308 17.38 8.23 -27.05
N ARG A 309 16.81 9.30 -26.51
CA ARG A 309 15.46 9.74 -26.87
C ARG A 309 15.56 11.08 -27.58
N ASN A 310 15.03 11.13 -28.79
CA ASN A 310 14.96 12.34 -29.57
C ASN A 310 13.56 12.52 -30.13
N SER A 311 12.98 13.72 -29.92
CA SER A 311 11.61 14.05 -30.35
C SER A 311 10.56 13.00 -29.93
N GLY A 312 10.73 12.41 -28.72
CA GLY A 312 9.82 11.39 -28.18
C GLY A 312 10.05 9.97 -28.72
N GLN A 313 10.96 9.77 -29.66
CA GLN A 313 11.30 8.45 -30.20
C GLN A 313 12.59 7.91 -29.57
N GLU A 314 12.56 6.63 -29.23
CA GLU A 314 13.74 5.91 -28.72
C GLU A 314 14.58 5.42 -29.89
N GLN A 315 15.88 5.66 -29.83
CA GLN A 315 16.81 5.37 -30.90
C GLN A 315 18.17 4.95 -30.33
N VAL A 316 18.89 4.20 -31.16
CA VAL A 316 20.28 3.80 -30.90
C VAL A 316 21.16 4.23 -32.05
N TRP A 317 22.42 4.47 -31.73
CA TRP A 317 23.46 4.60 -32.75
C TRP A 317 24.09 3.23 -33.01
N MET A 318 24.26 2.89 -34.27
CA MET A 318 24.89 1.65 -34.68
C MET A 318 25.88 1.90 -35.83
N ILE A 319 26.86 1.00 -35.98
CA ILE A 319 27.79 0.99 -37.07
C ILE A 319 27.29 -0.01 -38.11
N GLU A 320 26.94 0.46 -39.31
CA GLU A 320 26.52 -0.37 -40.41
C GLU A 320 27.39 -0.04 -41.64
N LYS A 321 28.07 -1.07 -42.19
CA LYS A 321 28.97 -0.93 -43.35
C LYS A 321 30.05 0.17 -43.21
N GLY A 322 30.54 0.37 -41.95
CA GLY A 322 31.57 1.38 -41.66
C GLY A 322 31.07 2.82 -41.57
N ALA A 323 29.76 3.01 -41.42
CA ALA A 323 29.16 4.32 -41.21
C ALA A 323 28.22 4.29 -40.00
N LEU A 324 28.08 5.44 -39.32
CA LEU A 324 27.12 5.63 -38.25
C LEU A 324 25.72 5.75 -38.82
N VAL A 325 24.83 4.93 -38.30
CA VAL A 325 23.40 4.95 -38.65
C VAL A 325 22.59 5.08 -37.36
N ARG A 326 21.61 5.94 -37.42
CA ARG A 326 20.65 6.11 -36.34
C ARG A 326 19.44 5.21 -36.61
N ARG A 327 19.15 4.32 -35.67
CA ARG A 327 18.04 3.36 -35.79
C ARG A 327 17.00 3.61 -34.70
N ILE A 328 15.75 3.83 -35.12
CA ILE A 328 14.60 3.88 -34.21
C ILE A 328 14.36 2.47 -33.71
N VAL A 329 14.18 2.37 -32.41
CA VAL A 329 13.91 1.10 -31.72
C VAL A 329 12.66 1.19 -30.89
N THR A 330 12.01 0.06 -30.65
CA THR A 330 10.94 -0.07 -29.67
C THR A 330 11.50 -0.86 -28.51
N THR A 331 11.56 -0.23 -27.35
CA THR A 331 12.01 -0.88 -26.12
C THR A 331 10.87 -1.59 -25.42
N GLY A 332 11.22 -2.59 -24.62
CA GLY A 332 10.30 -3.33 -23.76
C GLY A 332 10.66 -3.12 -22.29
N ARG A 333 10.94 -4.23 -21.60
CA ARG A 333 11.33 -4.21 -20.20
C ARG A 333 12.68 -3.54 -19.99
N SER A 334 12.81 -2.87 -18.85
CA SER A 334 14.08 -2.29 -18.42
C SER A 334 14.48 -2.90 -17.08
N ASP A 335 15.71 -3.35 -16.99
CA ASP A 335 16.32 -3.78 -15.73
C ASP A 335 17.36 -2.74 -15.33
N ALA A 336 17.01 -1.96 -14.31
CA ALA A 336 17.89 -0.92 -13.77
C ALA A 336 19.07 -1.49 -12.96
N GLN A 337 18.97 -2.72 -12.44
CA GLN A 337 20.03 -3.37 -11.67
C GLN A 337 21.14 -3.88 -12.61
N GLU A 338 20.76 -4.54 -13.69
CA GLU A 338 21.67 -5.02 -14.71
C GLU A 338 22.05 -3.92 -15.72
N GLY A 339 21.37 -2.76 -15.69
CA GLY A 339 21.58 -1.66 -16.62
C GLY A 339 21.23 -2.02 -18.07
N ARG A 340 20.24 -2.88 -18.28
CA ARG A 340 19.86 -3.40 -19.60
C ARG A 340 18.41 -3.08 -19.94
N VAL A 341 18.12 -3.01 -21.24
CA VAL A 341 16.78 -2.79 -21.77
C VAL A 341 16.50 -3.76 -22.92
N GLU A 342 15.30 -4.32 -22.94
CA GLU A 342 14.80 -5.18 -23.98
C GLU A 342 14.51 -4.39 -25.26
N ILE A 343 14.87 -4.95 -26.40
CA ILE A 343 14.52 -4.43 -27.71
C ILE A 343 13.45 -5.33 -28.33
N LEU A 344 12.26 -4.79 -28.48
CA LEU A 344 11.15 -5.48 -29.14
C LEU A 344 11.24 -5.44 -30.66
N ASN A 345 11.68 -4.27 -31.18
CA ASN A 345 11.82 -4.06 -32.63
C ASN A 345 12.94 -3.08 -32.95
N GLY A 346 13.47 -3.16 -34.17
CA GLY A 346 14.42 -2.19 -34.71
C GLY A 346 15.88 -2.66 -34.75
N LEU A 347 16.27 -3.74 -34.05
CA LEU A 347 17.63 -4.27 -34.05
C LEU A 347 17.68 -5.76 -34.40
N LYS A 348 18.78 -6.14 -35.02
CA LYS A 348 19.16 -7.55 -35.23
C LYS A 348 20.20 -7.98 -34.19
N PRO A 349 20.29 -9.27 -33.84
CA PRO A 349 21.28 -9.76 -32.86
C PRO A 349 22.73 -9.45 -33.19
N GLU A 350 23.04 -9.30 -34.48
CA GLU A 350 24.43 -9.07 -34.99
C GLU A 350 24.75 -7.58 -35.12
N ALA A 351 23.83 -6.67 -34.82
CA ALA A 351 24.02 -5.25 -34.95
C ALA A 351 25.15 -4.75 -34.02
N GLN A 352 26.00 -3.87 -34.53
CA GLN A 352 27.04 -3.20 -33.74
C GLN A 352 26.46 -1.88 -33.21
N VAL A 353 26.07 -1.86 -31.93
CA VAL A 353 25.41 -0.73 -31.27
C VAL A 353 26.44 -0.01 -30.41
N LEU A 354 26.40 1.32 -30.33
CA LEU A 354 27.22 2.06 -29.41
C LEU A 354 26.72 1.85 -27.98
N ALA A 355 27.62 1.48 -27.08
CA ALA A 355 27.28 1.08 -25.69
C ALA A 355 26.79 2.22 -24.81
N ALA A 356 27.09 3.47 -25.18
CA ALA A 356 26.78 4.67 -24.43
C ALA A 356 26.30 5.79 -25.35
N ARG A 357 25.88 6.90 -24.76
CA ARG A 357 25.59 8.13 -25.50
C ARG A 357 26.88 8.85 -25.83
N PHE A 358 27.00 9.27 -27.06
CA PHE A 358 28.08 10.12 -27.53
C PHE A 358 27.49 11.41 -28.10
N ASP A 359 28.13 12.53 -27.82
CA ASP A 359 27.73 13.82 -28.34
C ASP A 359 28.30 14.06 -29.74
N ASN A 360 27.64 14.91 -30.53
CA ASN A 360 28.09 15.35 -31.86
C ASN A 360 28.19 14.29 -32.96
N LEU A 361 27.53 13.14 -32.80
CA LEU A 361 27.44 12.15 -33.88
C LEU A 361 26.49 12.62 -34.98
N ARG A 362 26.91 12.40 -36.24
CA ARG A 362 26.09 12.68 -37.42
C ARG A 362 25.84 11.38 -38.17
N GLU A 363 24.66 11.25 -38.70
CA GLU A 363 24.31 10.12 -39.55
C GLU A 363 25.14 10.16 -40.83
N GLY A 364 25.75 9.03 -41.17
CA GLY A 364 26.65 8.90 -42.35
C GLY A 364 28.11 9.17 -42.06
N ASP A 365 28.52 9.58 -40.86
CA ASP A 365 29.94 9.69 -40.51
C ASP A 365 30.62 8.32 -40.57
N LYS A 366 31.85 8.29 -41.10
CA LYS A 366 32.63 7.06 -41.13
C LYS A 366 33.03 6.65 -39.72
N ALA A 367 32.80 5.38 -39.39
CA ALA A 367 33.11 4.82 -38.07
C ALA A 367 33.86 3.49 -38.22
N THR A 368 34.91 3.33 -37.45
CA THR A 368 35.68 2.09 -37.34
C THR A 368 35.90 1.69 -35.90
N VAL A 369 35.92 0.37 -35.65
CA VAL A 369 36.26 -0.16 -34.32
C VAL A 369 37.76 -0.50 -34.36
N VAL A 370 38.54 0.18 -33.52
CA VAL A 370 40.00 0.03 -33.47
C VAL A 370 40.38 -0.70 -32.20
N ALA A 371 41.16 -1.77 -32.34
CA ALA A 371 41.69 -2.46 -31.17
C ALA A 371 42.59 -1.52 -30.35
N THR A 372 42.29 -1.32 -29.08
CA THR A 372 43.12 -0.49 -28.22
C THR A 372 44.50 -1.10 -28.08
N LYS A 373 45.52 -0.49 -28.74
CA LYS A 373 46.89 -0.75 -28.35
C LYS A 373 47.12 -0.17 -26.96
N ALA A 374 47.41 -1.04 -25.99
CA ALA A 374 47.83 -0.61 -24.67
C ALA A 374 48.96 0.39 -24.83
N LYS A 375 48.75 1.66 -24.45
CA LYS A 375 49.78 2.67 -24.38
C LYS A 375 50.66 2.30 -23.20
N VAL A 376 51.75 1.58 -23.46
CA VAL A 376 52.81 1.35 -22.48
C VAL A 376 53.40 2.70 -22.20
N ALA A 377 53.06 3.27 -21.06
CA ALA A 377 53.74 4.46 -20.50
C ALA A 377 55.14 4.02 -20.08
N SER A 378 56.10 4.21 -20.97
CA SER A 378 57.52 4.19 -20.63
C SER A 378 57.81 5.41 -19.76
N SER A 379 57.77 5.25 -18.45
CA SER A 379 58.35 6.20 -17.53
C SER A 379 59.88 5.88 -17.48
N ALA A 380 60.65 6.58 -18.28
CA ALA A 380 62.07 6.69 -18.07
C ALA A 380 62.32 7.45 -16.77
N ALA A 381 62.59 6.71 -15.71
CA ALA A 381 63.16 7.28 -14.48
C ALA A 381 64.62 7.63 -14.74
N THR A 382 64.92 8.89 -14.84
CA THR A 382 66.29 9.42 -14.77
C THR A 382 66.74 9.37 -13.32
N PRO A 383 67.88 8.75 -12.98
CA PRO A 383 68.43 8.83 -11.62
C PRO A 383 69.10 10.17 -11.43
N VAL A 384 68.68 10.98 -10.50
CA VAL A 384 69.48 12.11 -9.97
C VAL A 384 70.37 11.59 -8.86
N GLN A 385 71.68 11.62 -9.11
CA GLN A 385 72.72 11.58 -8.10
C GLN A 385 72.77 12.96 -7.39
N GLN A 386 72.63 13.00 -6.14
CA GLN A 386 73.51 13.53 -5.07
C GLN A 386 72.79 13.49 -3.73
#